data_adba2a38643604302bd5b59a8e2e2b9f
#
_entry.id   adba2a38643604302bd5b59a8e2e2b9f
#
_cell.length_a   1.000
_cell.length_b   1.000
_cell.length_c   1.000
_cell.angle_alpha   90.00
_cell.angle_beta   90.00
_cell.angle_gamma   90.00
#
_symmetry.space_group_name_H-M   'P 1'
#
loop_
_entity.id
_entity.type
_entity.pdbx_description
1 polymer ?
#
loop_
_entity_poly.entity_id
_entity_poly.type
_entity_poly.pdbx_seq_one_letter_code
_entity_poly.pdbx_strand_id
1 'polypeptide(L)'
;MRPITPQQNTKMRLRMRLLAAVLAVGCLGGLTVRLFVLMLRDPGGYAARAADQQLRGATLPAARGEIYSADGVTLAASKTCWTIRASPRELADELVQPAAKALSEILNIDYDATLQKLSKRTSNDCLLRRRVDADLADAVRAWCTQNNALGIQILQDTKRVYPQGNFMGCLLGFT
;
A
#
# COMPACT_ATOMS: atom_id res chain seq x y z
N MET A 1 20.98 11.07 67.51
CA MET A 1 20.61 10.23 66.35
C MET A 1 20.65 8.78 66.79
N ARG A 2 19.52 8.06 66.82
CA ARG A 2 19.49 6.64 67.20
C ARG A 2 19.93 5.82 65.97
N PRO A 3 20.91 4.90 66.09
CA PRO A 3 21.34 4.07 64.99
C PRO A 3 20.21 3.10 64.59
N ILE A 4 19.85 3.10 63.35
CA ILE A 4 18.83 2.21 62.75
C ILE A 4 19.41 0.82 62.75
N THR A 5 18.85 -0.10 63.54
CA THR A 5 19.29 -1.47 63.67
C THR A 5 19.07 -2.23 62.32
N PRO A 6 19.97 -3.13 61.88
CA PRO A 6 19.88 -3.83 60.61
C PRO A 6 18.60 -4.66 60.40
N GLN A 7 17.99 -5.13 61.49
CA GLN A 7 16.70 -5.85 61.46
C GLN A 7 15.48 -4.94 61.08
N GLN A 8 15.49 -3.65 61.43
CA GLN A 8 14.44 -2.73 61.04
C GLN A 8 14.49 -2.44 59.55
N ASN A 9 15.68 -2.43 58.97
CA ASN A 9 15.90 -2.17 57.55
C ASN A 9 15.39 -3.32 56.64
N THR A 10 15.50 -4.59 57.14
CA THR A 10 14.99 -5.77 56.41
C THR A 10 13.46 -5.83 56.38
N LYS A 11 12.80 -5.55 57.52
CA LYS A 11 11.33 -5.51 57.59
C LYS A 11 10.75 -4.38 56.74
N MET A 12 11.41 -3.23 56.69
CA MET A 12 11.00 -2.08 55.89
C MET A 12 11.16 -2.37 54.40
N ARG A 13 12.26 -2.98 53.99
CA ARG A 13 12.50 -3.43 52.60
C ARG A 13 11.50 -4.48 52.14
N LEU A 14 11.11 -5.42 53.01
CA LEU A 14 10.10 -6.43 52.73
C LEU A 14 8.72 -5.77 52.47
N ARG A 15 8.32 -4.84 53.36
CA ARG A 15 7.07 -4.10 53.19
C ARG A 15 7.04 -3.27 51.90
N MET A 16 8.17 -2.60 51.56
CA MET A 16 8.31 -1.86 50.33
C MET A 16 8.18 -2.77 49.08
N ARG A 17 8.80 -3.95 49.12
CA ARG A 17 8.70 -4.94 48.05
C ARG A 17 7.28 -5.49 47.89
N LEU A 18 6.57 -5.74 48.98
CA LEU A 18 5.18 -6.19 48.96
C LEU A 18 4.28 -5.12 48.40
N LEU A 19 4.43 -3.84 48.82
CA LEU A 19 3.67 -2.73 48.28
C LEU A 19 3.94 -2.54 46.77
N ALA A 20 5.19 -2.60 46.35
CA ALA A 20 5.55 -2.51 44.94
C ALA A 20 4.96 -3.67 44.13
N ALA A 21 4.97 -4.91 44.67
CA ALA A 21 4.38 -6.07 44.02
C ALA A 21 2.85 -5.93 43.86
N VAL A 22 2.15 -5.48 44.92
CA VAL A 22 0.69 -5.24 44.88
C VAL A 22 0.35 -4.16 43.86
N LEU A 23 1.13 -3.08 43.82
CA LEU A 23 0.93 -2.00 42.85
C LEU A 23 1.19 -2.48 41.42
N ALA A 24 2.23 -3.27 41.20
CA ALA A 24 2.54 -3.85 39.89
C ALA A 24 1.44 -4.80 39.43
N VAL A 25 0.94 -5.69 40.28
CA VAL A 25 -0.14 -6.62 39.97
C VAL A 25 -1.45 -5.86 39.70
N GLY A 26 -1.76 -4.84 40.47
CA GLY A 26 -2.94 -3.99 40.25
C GLY A 26 -2.87 -3.24 38.91
N CYS A 27 -1.70 -2.68 38.58
CA CYS A 27 -1.47 -1.99 37.32
C CYS A 27 -1.59 -2.94 36.11
N LEU A 28 -0.94 -4.13 36.20
CA LEU A 28 -1.05 -5.14 35.13
C LEU A 28 -2.49 -5.64 34.98
N GLY A 29 -3.19 -5.91 36.08
CA GLY A 29 -4.59 -6.33 36.06
C GLY A 29 -5.50 -5.30 35.40
N GLY A 30 -5.34 -4.02 35.76
CA GLY A 30 -6.07 -2.93 35.14
C GLY A 30 -5.82 -2.78 33.65
N LEU A 31 -4.56 -2.91 33.22
CA LEU A 31 -4.17 -2.92 31.82
C LEU A 31 -4.80 -4.09 31.04
N THR A 32 -4.78 -5.30 31.63
CA THR A 32 -5.34 -6.51 31.01
C THR A 32 -6.85 -6.38 30.82
N VAL A 33 -7.57 -5.89 31.86
CA VAL A 33 -9.01 -5.64 31.77
C VAL A 33 -9.34 -4.59 30.71
N ARG A 34 -8.56 -3.51 30.61
CA ARG A 34 -8.73 -2.47 29.61
C ARG A 34 -8.51 -2.99 28.19
N LEU A 35 -7.45 -3.79 27.97
CA LEU A 35 -7.19 -4.44 26.70
C LEU A 35 -8.33 -5.38 26.30
N PHE A 36 -8.83 -6.15 27.24
CA PHE A 36 -9.95 -7.07 27.02
C PHE A 36 -11.21 -6.33 26.59
N VAL A 37 -11.53 -5.21 27.26
CA VAL A 37 -12.68 -4.37 26.90
C VAL A 37 -12.51 -3.75 25.51
N LEU A 38 -11.32 -3.26 25.18
CA LEU A 38 -11.03 -2.69 23.87
C LEU A 38 -11.13 -3.73 22.74
N MET A 39 -10.65 -4.96 22.98
CA MET A 39 -10.72 -6.04 21.98
C MET A 39 -12.12 -6.57 21.74
N LEU A 40 -12.94 -6.71 22.80
CA LEU A 40 -14.28 -7.32 22.66
C LEU A 40 -15.38 -6.32 22.33
N ARG A 41 -15.29 -5.09 22.82
CA ARG A 41 -16.36 -4.09 22.65
C ARG A 41 -16.11 -3.07 21.56
N ASP A 42 -14.86 -2.91 21.12
CA ASP A 42 -14.44 -1.88 20.16
C ASP A 42 -15.21 -0.54 20.31
N PRO A 43 -15.22 0.08 21.54
CA PRO A 43 -16.07 1.21 21.85
C PRO A 43 -15.74 2.47 21.03
N GLY A 44 -14.61 2.48 20.36
CA GLY A 44 -14.13 3.59 19.51
C GLY A 44 -14.22 3.35 18.02
N GLY A 45 -14.75 2.20 17.57
CA GLY A 45 -14.77 1.82 16.16
C GLY A 45 -13.36 1.71 15.56
N TYR A 46 -12.39 1.25 16.36
CA TYR A 46 -11.00 1.16 15.92
C TYR A 46 -10.82 0.15 14.79
N ALA A 47 -11.62 -0.91 14.75
CA ALA A 47 -11.61 -1.87 13.66
C ALA A 47 -12.04 -1.22 12.33
N ALA A 48 -13.10 -0.41 12.34
CA ALA A 48 -13.55 0.34 11.16
C ALA A 48 -12.49 1.36 10.72
N ARG A 49 -11.90 2.11 11.65
CA ARG A 49 -10.83 3.08 11.33
C ARG A 49 -9.56 2.40 10.82
N ALA A 50 -9.21 1.23 11.34
CA ALA A 50 -8.08 0.45 10.85
C ALA A 50 -8.35 -0.06 9.44
N ALA A 51 -9.58 -0.55 9.16
CA ALA A 51 -9.99 -0.93 7.82
C ALA A 51 -9.95 0.26 6.84
N ASP A 52 -10.44 1.44 7.24
CA ASP A 52 -10.37 2.66 6.43
C ASP A 52 -8.93 3.12 6.16
N GLN A 53 -8.02 2.92 7.12
CA GLN A 53 -6.60 3.22 6.93
C GLN A 53 -5.88 2.19 6.05
N GLN A 54 -6.27 0.91 6.13
CA GLN A 54 -5.72 -0.15 5.30
C GLN A 54 -6.29 -0.12 3.88
N LEU A 55 -7.59 0.09 3.77
CA LEU A 55 -8.28 0.41 2.54
C LEU A 55 -8.07 1.90 2.25
N ARG A 56 -6.84 2.31 1.96
CA ARG A 56 -6.62 3.58 1.28
C ARG A 56 -7.45 3.51 0.00
N GLY A 57 -8.59 4.15 0.01
CA GLY A 57 -9.50 4.18 -1.11
C GLY A 57 -8.75 4.67 -2.34
N ALA A 58 -8.22 3.76 -3.13
CA ALA A 58 -7.79 4.09 -4.47
C ALA A 58 -9.06 4.54 -5.18
N THR A 59 -9.21 5.84 -5.35
CA THR A 59 -10.30 6.40 -6.13
C THR A 59 -10.10 5.86 -7.55
N LEU A 60 -10.88 4.84 -7.91
CA LEU A 60 -10.89 4.34 -9.27
C LEU A 60 -11.62 5.41 -10.10
N PRO A 61 -10.92 6.12 -11.02
CA PRO A 61 -11.58 7.05 -11.89
C PRO A 61 -12.60 6.28 -12.74
N ALA A 62 -13.85 6.74 -12.75
CA ALA A 62 -14.88 6.15 -13.59
C ALA A 62 -14.46 6.25 -15.07
N ALA A 63 -14.72 5.20 -15.84
CA ALA A 63 -14.50 5.22 -17.28
C ALA A 63 -15.41 6.28 -17.91
N ARG A 64 -14.85 7.07 -18.83
CA ARG A 64 -15.64 8.05 -19.59
C ARG A 64 -16.62 7.33 -20.51
N GLY A 65 -17.82 7.86 -20.65
CA GLY A 65 -18.85 7.36 -21.58
C GLY A 65 -18.36 7.31 -23.03
N GLU A 66 -18.94 6.45 -23.82
CA GLU A 66 -18.69 6.34 -25.25
C GLU A 66 -19.43 7.44 -26.02
N ILE A 67 -18.91 7.84 -27.17
CA ILE A 67 -19.51 8.84 -28.06
C ILE A 67 -19.79 8.16 -29.38
N TYR A 68 -21.04 8.25 -29.82
CA TYR A 68 -21.51 7.67 -31.07
C TYR A 68 -21.93 8.77 -32.05
N SER A 69 -21.82 8.48 -33.33
CA SER A 69 -22.48 9.26 -34.39
C SER A 69 -23.98 9.01 -34.40
N ALA A 70 -24.74 9.83 -35.12
CA ALA A 70 -26.16 9.61 -35.37
C ALA A 70 -26.46 8.23 -35.99
N ASP A 71 -25.54 7.70 -36.76
CA ASP A 71 -25.61 6.39 -37.41
C ASP A 71 -25.14 5.22 -36.51
N GLY A 72 -24.88 5.49 -35.22
CA GLY A 72 -24.44 4.48 -34.27
C GLY A 72 -22.95 4.07 -34.34
N VAL A 73 -22.15 4.78 -35.16
CA VAL A 73 -20.72 4.50 -35.28
C VAL A 73 -19.98 5.07 -34.08
N THR A 74 -19.12 4.26 -33.42
CA THR A 74 -18.33 4.70 -32.28
C THR A 74 -17.25 5.69 -32.70
N LEU A 75 -17.36 6.93 -32.22
CA LEU A 75 -16.38 8.00 -32.45
C LEU A 75 -15.29 8.04 -31.39
N ALA A 76 -15.64 7.77 -30.15
CA ALA A 76 -14.69 7.71 -29.06
C ALA A 76 -15.16 6.71 -27.99
N ALA A 77 -14.26 5.81 -27.59
CA ALA A 77 -14.51 4.80 -26.57
C ALA A 77 -13.41 4.80 -25.51
N SER A 78 -13.73 4.30 -24.32
CA SER A 78 -12.75 4.08 -23.26
C SER A 78 -12.34 2.60 -23.26
N LYS A 79 -11.05 2.34 -23.50
CA LYS A 79 -10.46 1.01 -23.41
C LYS A 79 -9.78 0.86 -22.05
N THR A 80 -10.00 -0.27 -21.39
CA THR A 80 -9.28 -0.62 -20.16
C THR A 80 -7.80 -0.81 -20.45
N CYS A 81 -6.96 -0.19 -19.65
CA CYS A 81 -5.52 -0.34 -19.67
C CYS A 81 -5.02 -0.44 -18.22
N TRP A 82 -3.72 -0.59 -18.05
CA TRP A 82 -3.10 -0.80 -16.75
C TRP A 82 -1.97 0.20 -16.53
N THR A 83 -1.86 0.68 -15.31
CA THR A 83 -0.74 1.52 -14.87
C THR A 83 0.10 0.74 -13.88
N ILE A 84 1.40 0.61 -14.17
CA ILE A 84 2.34 -0.15 -13.37
C ILE A 84 3.13 0.82 -12.50
N ARG A 85 3.05 0.60 -11.20
CA ARG A 85 3.75 1.36 -10.16
C ARG A 85 4.58 0.42 -9.32
N ALA A 86 5.60 0.93 -8.69
CA ALA A 86 6.41 0.16 -7.75
C ALA A 86 6.58 0.92 -6.43
N SER A 87 6.60 0.17 -5.34
CA SER A 87 6.98 0.63 -4.01
C SER A 87 8.39 0.11 -3.71
N PRO A 88 9.45 0.91 -3.95
CA PRO A 88 10.82 0.45 -3.73
C PRO A 88 11.10 0.03 -2.29
N ARG A 89 10.34 0.57 -1.35
CA ARG A 89 10.48 0.24 0.08
C ARG A 89 10.02 -1.18 0.42
N GLU A 90 9.01 -1.68 -0.29
CA GLU A 90 8.42 -3.00 -0.06
C GLU A 90 9.10 -4.11 -0.86
N LEU A 91 9.88 -3.73 -1.89
CA LEU A 91 10.62 -4.68 -2.72
C LEU A 91 11.87 -5.17 -1.98
N ALA A 92 12.10 -6.49 -1.94
CA ALA A 92 13.30 -7.07 -1.35
C ALA A 92 14.57 -6.61 -2.11
N ASP A 93 15.68 -6.39 -1.40
CA ASP A 93 16.94 -5.91 -2.01
C ASP A 93 17.47 -6.84 -3.10
N GLU A 94 17.33 -8.13 -2.89
CA GLU A 94 17.76 -9.16 -3.84
C GLU A 94 16.95 -9.14 -5.14
N LEU A 95 15.71 -8.64 -5.09
CA LEU A 95 14.80 -8.57 -6.24
C LEU A 95 14.92 -7.27 -7.05
N VAL A 96 15.66 -6.27 -6.58
CA VAL A 96 15.76 -4.96 -7.26
C VAL A 96 16.35 -5.11 -8.67
N GLN A 97 17.46 -5.81 -8.81
CA GLN A 97 18.11 -6.02 -10.10
C GLN A 97 17.32 -6.95 -11.03
N PRO A 98 16.86 -8.14 -10.58
CA PRO A 98 16.00 -9.00 -11.39
C PRO A 98 14.70 -8.32 -11.83
N ALA A 99 14.07 -7.53 -10.91
CA ALA A 99 12.87 -6.78 -11.23
C ALA A 99 13.14 -5.70 -12.28
N ALA A 100 14.21 -4.92 -12.13
CA ALA A 100 14.59 -3.90 -13.11
C ALA A 100 14.79 -4.51 -14.49
N LYS A 101 15.46 -5.66 -14.58
CA LYS A 101 15.69 -6.36 -15.83
C LYS A 101 14.40 -6.88 -16.45
N ALA A 102 13.61 -7.64 -15.71
CA ALA A 102 12.35 -8.19 -16.20
C ALA A 102 11.36 -7.10 -16.61
N LEU A 103 11.21 -6.04 -15.80
CA LEU A 103 10.32 -4.93 -16.12
C LEU A 103 10.80 -4.13 -17.33
N SER A 104 12.11 -3.95 -17.52
CA SER A 104 12.64 -3.27 -18.70
C SER A 104 12.36 -4.06 -19.98
N GLU A 105 12.49 -5.37 -19.94
CA GLU A 105 12.20 -6.25 -21.07
C GLU A 105 10.69 -6.32 -21.39
N ILE A 106 9.85 -6.57 -20.37
CA ILE A 106 8.39 -6.72 -20.56
C ILE A 106 7.76 -5.38 -20.97
N LEU A 107 8.12 -4.30 -20.31
CA LEU A 107 7.50 -2.99 -20.54
C LEU A 107 8.19 -2.15 -21.61
N ASN A 108 9.31 -2.62 -22.16
CA ASN A 108 10.15 -1.90 -23.11
C ASN A 108 10.49 -0.48 -22.61
N ILE A 109 11.07 -0.41 -21.42
CA ILE A 109 11.55 0.80 -20.74
C ILE A 109 13.05 0.70 -20.48
N ASP A 110 13.71 1.84 -20.29
CA ASP A 110 15.14 1.88 -20.01
C ASP A 110 15.48 1.19 -18.68
N TYR A 111 16.47 0.30 -18.74
CA TYR A 111 16.92 -0.48 -17.58
C TYR A 111 17.53 0.40 -16.49
N ASP A 112 18.42 1.34 -16.86
CA ASP A 112 19.14 2.17 -15.90
C ASP A 112 18.19 3.11 -15.17
N ALA A 113 17.25 3.73 -15.90
CA ALA A 113 16.23 4.57 -15.30
C ALA A 113 15.29 3.76 -14.36
N THR A 114 14.97 2.54 -14.71
CA THR A 114 14.13 1.64 -13.88
C THR A 114 14.90 1.22 -12.63
N LEU A 115 16.16 0.84 -12.76
CA LEU A 115 17.02 0.47 -11.65
C LEU A 115 17.18 1.63 -10.66
N GLN A 116 17.41 2.85 -11.15
CA GLN A 116 17.48 4.04 -10.31
C GLN A 116 16.20 4.31 -9.53
N LYS A 117 15.03 4.11 -10.16
CA LYS A 117 13.73 4.27 -9.51
C LYS A 117 13.53 3.23 -8.41
N LEU A 118 13.85 1.97 -8.68
CA LEU A 118 13.69 0.85 -7.75
C LEU A 118 14.71 0.88 -6.60
N SER A 119 15.87 1.50 -6.79
CA SER A 119 16.90 1.66 -5.76
C SER A 119 16.58 2.76 -4.73
N LYS A 120 15.66 3.67 -5.02
CA LYS A 120 15.27 4.77 -4.12
C LYS A 120 14.37 4.30 -2.98
N ARG A 121 14.94 3.73 -1.93
CA ARG A 121 14.22 3.20 -0.75
C ARG A 121 13.40 4.22 0.04
N THR A 122 13.63 5.50 -0.16
CA THR A 122 12.84 6.57 0.47
C THR A 122 11.48 6.77 -0.19
N SER A 123 11.28 6.26 -1.39
CA SER A 123 10.02 6.40 -2.12
C SER A 123 9.11 5.20 -1.84
N ASN A 124 7.87 5.48 -1.42
CA ASN A 124 6.83 4.47 -1.25
C ASN A 124 6.07 4.19 -2.55
N ASP A 125 6.26 5.04 -3.58
CA ASP A 125 5.51 4.95 -4.81
C ASP A 125 6.30 5.60 -5.95
N CYS A 126 6.59 4.84 -6.98
CA CYS A 126 7.18 5.31 -8.20
C CYS A 126 6.42 4.80 -9.42
N LEU A 127 6.17 5.69 -10.36
CA LEU A 127 5.54 5.34 -11.62
C LEU A 127 6.57 4.73 -12.57
N LEU A 128 6.30 3.51 -13.05
CA LEU A 128 7.11 2.83 -14.05
C LEU A 128 6.57 3.11 -15.46
N ARG A 129 5.34 2.68 -15.73
CA ARG A 129 4.68 2.91 -17.04
C ARG A 129 3.19 3.06 -16.88
N ARG A 130 2.60 3.98 -17.67
CA ARG A 130 1.15 4.17 -17.78
C ARG A 130 0.59 3.57 -19.05
N ARG A 131 -0.70 3.30 -19.04
CA ARG A 131 -1.49 2.90 -20.23
C ARG A 131 -0.92 1.65 -20.90
N VAL A 132 -0.57 0.66 -20.08
CA VAL A 132 -0.08 -0.64 -20.53
C VAL A 132 -1.26 -1.51 -20.98
N ASP A 133 -1.11 -2.23 -22.09
CA ASP A 133 -2.15 -3.16 -22.54
C ASP A 133 -2.22 -4.40 -21.62
N ALA A 134 -3.35 -5.11 -21.67
CA ALA A 134 -3.64 -6.22 -20.76
C ALA A 134 -2.58 -7.33 -20.84
N ASP A 135 -2.11 -7.69 -22.03
CA ASP A 135 -1.13 -8.75 -22.24
C ASP A 135 0.18 -8.50 -21.49
N LEU A 136 0.66 -7.25 -21.53
CA LEU A 136 1.89 -6.86 -20.84
C LEU A 136 1.68 -6.78 -19.32
N ALA A 137 0.49 -6.34 -18.88
CA ALA A 137 0.15 -6.31 -17.47
C ALA A 137 0.07 -7.71 -16.87
N ASP A 138 -0.47 -8.68 -17.63
CA ASP A 138 -0.54 -10.07 -17.23
C ASP A 138 0.84 -10.73 -17.19
N ALA A 139 1.73 -10.39 -18.11
CA ALA A 139 3.13 -10.83 -18.06
C ALA A 139 3.85 -10.31 -16.81
N VAL A 140 3.64 -9.03 -16.45
CA VAL A 140 4.19 -8.47 -15.20
C VAL A 140 3.58 -9.17 -13.98
N ARG A 141 2.27 -9.45 -13.98
CA ARG A 141 1.60 -10.16 -12.89
C ARG A 141 2.14 -11.57 -12.70
N ALA A 142 2.35 -12.29 -13.80
CA ALA A 142 2.94 -13.63 -13.76
C ALA A 142 4.35 -13.60 -13.17
N TRP A 143 5.18 -12.65 -13.61
CA TRP A 143 6.53 -12.47 -13.06
C TRP A 143 6.51 -12.15 -11.56
N CYS A 144 5.63 -11.24 -11.13
CA CYS A 144 5.48 -10.87 -9.71
C CYS A 144 5.08 -12.09 -8.85
N THR A 145 4.16 -12.92 -9.36
CA THR A 145 3.69 -14.12 -8.66
C THR A 145 4.80 -15.16 -8.53
N GLN A 146 5.57 -15.38 -9.59
CA GLN A 146 6.68 -16.34 -9.62
C GLN A 146 7.81 -15.97 -8.63
N ASN A 147 8.11 -14.68 -8.53
CA ASN A 147 9.21 -14.17 -7.71
C ASN A 147 8.77 -13.62 -6.35
N ASN A 148 7.46 -13.71 -6.01
CA ASN A 148 6.87 -13.15 -4.79
C ASN A 148 7.24 -11.67 -4.58
N ALA A 149 7.21 -10.88 -5.65
CA ALA A 149 7.60 -9.48 -5.67
C ALA A 149 6.44 -8.58 -5.18
N LEU A 150 6.35 -8.37 -3.87
CA LEU A 150 5.25 -7.65 -3.22
C LEU A 150 5.24 -6.13 -3.50
N GLY A 151 6.36 -5.55 -3.91
CA GLY A 151 6.49 -4.09 -4.12
C GLY A 151 5.99 -3.58 -5.48
N ILE A 152 5.42 -4.42 -6.35
CA ILE A 152 4.94 -4.01 -7.68
C ILE A 152 3.41 -4.02 -7.69
N GLN A 153 2.82 -2.89 -8.05
CA GLN A 153 1.38 -2.67 -8.09
C GLN A 153 0.90 -2.47 -9.51
N ILE A 154 -0.15 -3.19 -9.89
CA ILE A 154 -0.79 -3.12 -11.20
C ILE A 154 -2.19 -2.56 -10.99
N LEU A 155 -2.38 -1.29 -11.34
CA LEU A 155 -3.62 -0.56 -11.14
C LEU A 155 -4.39 -0.47 -12.45
N GLN A 156 -5.71 -0.70 -12.38
CA GLN A 156 -6.57 -0.51 -13.54
C GLN A 156 -6.69 0.98 -13.87
N ASP A 157 -6.57 1.30 -15.14
CA ASP A 157 -6.67 2.64 -15.70
C ASP A 157 -7.48 2.60 -17.00
N THR A 158 -7.84 3.74 -17.55
CA THR A 158 -8.61 3.83 -18.79
C THR A 158 -7.90 4.72 -19.80
N LYS A 159 -7.88 4.28 -21.05
CA LYS A 159 -7.33 5.02 -22.20
C LYS A 159 -8.43 5.36 -23.18
N ARG A 160 -8.52 6.62 -23.58
CA ARG A 160 -9.43 7.03 -24.63
C ARG A 160 -8.89 6.55 -25.99
N VAL A 161 -9.75 5.92 -26.77
CA VAL A 161 -9.43 5.43 -28.11
C VAL A 161 -10.40 6.08 -29.09
N TYR A 162 -9.86 6.52 -30.21
CA TYR A 162 -10.62 7.14 -31.31
C TYR A 162 -10.51 6.22 -32.54
N PRO A 163 -11.50 5.32 -32.78
CA PRO A 163 -11.43 4.35 -33.85
C PRO A 163 -11.36 5.00 -35.26
N GLN A 164 -11.95 6.19 -35.40
CA GLN A 164 -11.96 6.95 -36.63
C GLN A 164 -10.75 7.92 -36.80
N GLY A 165 -9.70 7.74 -35.97
CA GLY A 165 -8.52 8.60 -35.98
C GLY A 165 -8.82 10.04 -35.64
N ASN A 166 -8.28 10.97 -36.45
CA ASN A 166 -8.42 12.40 -36.23
C ASN A 166 -9.79 12.98 -36.71
N PHE A 167 -10.74 12.13 -37.09
CA PHE A 167 -12.06 12.56 -37.49
C PHE A 167 -12.74 13.32 -36.34
N MET A 168 -13.19 14.54 -36.63
CA MET A 168 -13.83 15.45 -35.67
C MET A 168 -12.98 15.81 -34.42
N GLY A 169 -11.67 15.79 -34.52
CA GLY A 169 -10.76 16.12 -33.41
C GLY A 169 -11.03 17.47 -32.75
N CYS A 170 -11.47 18.46 -33.54
CA CYS A 170 -11.87 19.77 -33.04
C CYS A 170 -13.11 19.74 -32.12
N LEU A 171 -14.03 18.79 -32.33
CA LEU A 171 -15.27 18.65 -31.55
C LEU A 171 -15.07 17.70 -30.36
N LEU A 172 -14.29 16.63 -30.54
CA LEU A 172 -14.05 15.59 -29.50
C LEU A 172 -13.02 16.00 -28.47
N GLY A 173 -12.19 17.01 -28.80
CA GLY A 173 -11.11 17.47 -27.94
C GLY A 173 -9.93 16.48 -27.83
N PHE A 174 -8.89 16.90 -27.12
CA PHE A 174 -7.72 16.09 -26.81
C PHE A 174 -7.75 15.69 -25.32
N THR A 175 -7.30 14.46 -25.00
CA THR A 175 -7.16 13.98 -23.63
C THR A 175 -5.80 13.33 -23.41
#